data_2f1a91caf3fb5228008697bba0278027
#
_entry.id   2f1a91caf3fb5228008697bba0278027
#
_cell.length_a   1.000
_cell.length_b   1.000
_cell.length_c   1.000
_cell.angle_alpha   90.00
_cell.angle_beta   90.00
_cell.angle_gamma   90.00
#
_symmetry.space_group_name_H-M   'P 1'
#
loop_
_entity.id
_entity.type
_entity.pdbx_description
1 polymer ?
#
loop_
_entity_poly.entity_id
_entity_poly.type
_entity_poly.pdbx_seq_one_letter_code
_entity_poly.pdbx_strand_id
1 'polypeptide(L)'
;MIYTTYVLYSPSYKKIYVGESSNLIQRYYSHNFFGRDWTKRFRPWEMVYGEYYELRADAKKRERQLKGGKGRAWIWSKINSQYPESGFISA
;
A
#
# COMPACT_ATOMS: atom_id res chain seq x y z
N MET A 1 -15.13 -4.66 -14.43
CA MET A 1 -14.57 -4.81 -13.07
C MET A 1 -13.37 -3.91 -12.94
N ILE A 2 -13.19 -3.30 -11.79
CA ILE A 2 -12.06 -2.43 -11.54
C ILE A 2 -11.03 -3.15 -10.68
N TYR A 3 -9.77 -3.03 -11.07
CA TYR A 3 -8.64 -3.58 -10.31
C TYR A 3 -7.86 -2.42 -9.73
N THR A 4 -7.55 -2.48 -8.45
CA THR A 4 -6.88 -1.38 -7.77
C THR A 4 -5.50 -1.81 -7.31
N THR A 5 -4.49 -1.03 -7.69
CA THR A 5 -3.17 -1.11 -7.06
C THR A 5 -3.17 -0.11 -5.91
N TYR A 6 -2.87 -0.57 -4.72
CA TYR A 6 -3.05 0.26 -3.52
C TYR A 6 -1.82 0.18 -2.62
N VAL A 7 -1.67 1.21 -1.81
CA VAL A 7 -0.59 1.28 -0.81
C VAL A 7 -1.21 1.51 0.55
N LEU A 8 -0.83 0.67 1.50
CA LEU A 8 -1.18 0.82 2.91
C LEU A 8 0.05 1.27 3.68
N TYR A 9 -0.18 2.06 4.73
CA TYR A 9 0.85 2.51 5.64
C TYR A 9 0.47 2.18 7.07
N SER A 10 1.43 1.66 7.83
CA SER A 10 1.28 1.42 9.26
C SER A 10 2.04 2.51 10.01
N PRO A 11 1.34 3.51 10.55
CA PRO A 11 2.03 4.60 11.25
C PRO A 11 2.78 4.14 12.50
N SER A 12 2.22 3.16 13.22
CA SER A 12 2.82 2.67 14.45
C SER A 12 4.14 1.94 14.22
N TYR A 13 4.28 1.27 13.08
CA TYR A 13 5.45 0.46 12.79
C TYR A 13 6.29 1.01 11.63
N LYS A 14 5.80 2.07 10.98
CA LYS A 14 6.48 2.72 9.84
C LYS A 14 6.78 1.70 8.74
N LYS A 15 5.76 0.93 8.38
CA LYS A 15 5.82 -0.09 7.32
C LYS A 15 4.86 0.27 6.21
N ILE A 16 5.19 -0.17 5.00
CA ILE A 16 4.29 -0.04 3.86
C ILE A 16 3.95 -1.42 3.30
N TYR A 17 2.78 -1.50 2.66
CA TYR A 17 2.34 -2.68 1.95
C TYR A 17 1.77 -2.24 0.61
N VAL A 18 2.23 -2.87 -0.47
CA VAL A 18 1.73 -2.61 -1.81
C VAL A 18 1.01 -3.86 -2.30
N GLY A 19 -0.23 -3.69 -2.75
CA GLY A 19 -1.03 -4.81 -3.21
C GLY A 19 -1.91 -4.47 -4.39
N GLU A 20 -2.64 -5.46 -4.88
CA GLU A 20 -3.59 -5.33 -5.97
C GLU A 20 -4.83 -6.14 -5.62
N SER A 21 -6.01 -5.64 -5.97
CA SER A 21 -7.25 -6.35 -5.68
C SER A 21 -8.38 -5.89 -6.60
N SER A 22 -9.29 -6.81 -6.90
CA SER A 22 -10.57 -6.48 -7.54
C SER A 22 -11.63 -6.11 -6.51
N ASN A 23 -11.32 -6.21 -5.22
CA ASN A 23 -12.23 -5.83 -4.14
C ASN A 23 -11.41 -5.14 -3.04
N LEU A 24 -11.18 -3.85 -3.24
CA LEU A 24 -10.30 -3.06 -2.37
C LEU A 24 -10.80 -3.01 -0.94
N ILE A 25 -12.10 -2.82 -0.75
CA ILE A 25 -12.67 -2.68 0.59
C ILE A 25 -12.48 -3.97 1.38
N GLN A 26 -12.80 -5.12 0.78
CA GLN A 26 -12.63 -6.40 1.43
C GLN A 26 -11.16 -6.66 1.80
N ARG A 27 -10.23 -6.35 0.89
CA ARG A 27 -8.80 -6.53 1.15
C ARG A 27 -8.31 -5.61 2.27
N TYR A 28 -8.79 -4.38 2.30
CA TYR A 28 -8.43 -3.46 3.36
C TYR A 28 -8.89 -3.99 4.72
N TYR A 29 -10.12 -4.46 4.82
CA TYR A 29 -10.63 -5.07 6.05
C TYR A 29 -9.86 -6.33 6.42
N SER A 30 -9.49 -7.14 5.43
CA SER A 30 -8.70 -8.34 5.66
C SER A 30 -7.35 -8.00 6.30
N HIS A 31 -6.66 -6.99 5.76
CA HIS A 31 -5.38 -6.57 6.32
C HIS A 31 -5.51 -6.10 7.76
N ASN A 32 -6.60 -5.42 8.10
CA ASN A 32 -6.76 -4.83 9.42
C ASN A 32 -7.42 -5.75 10.45
N PHE A 33 -8.26 -6.71 10.03
CA PHE A 33 -9.08 -7.44 10.99
C PHE A 33 -9.05 -8.96 10.84
N PHE A 34 -8.96 -9.50 9.62
CA PHE A 34 -9.23 -10.91 9.39
C PHE A 34 -8.06 -11.70 8.85
N GLY A 35 -7.17 -11.08 8.08
CA GLY A 35 -6.08 -11.76 7.42
C GLY A 35 -5.06 -12.31 8.39
N ARG A 36 -4.33 -13.36 7.95
CA ARG A 36 -3.30 -14.01 8.75
C ARG A 36 -1.92 -13.89 8.13
N ASP A 37 -1.79 -13.06 7.09
CA ASP A 37 -0.52 -12.89 6.41
C ASP A 37 0.39 -11.91 7.18
N TRP A 38 1.48 -11.51 6.52
CA TRP A 38 2.47 -10.60 7.09
C TRP A 38 1.86 -9.31 7.65
N THR A 39 0.78 -8.80 7.02
CA THR A 39 0.18 -7.54 7.42
C THR A 39 -0.44 -7.58 8.82
N LYS A 40 -0.82 -8.77 9.30
CA LYS A 40 -1.38 -8.93 10.65
C LYS A 40 -0.47 -8.35 11.73
N ARG A 41 0.83 -8.43 11.55
CA ARG A 41 1.81 -8.03 12.56
C ARG A 41 1.92 -6.52 12.73
N PHE A 42 1.43 -5.75 11.76
CA PHE A 42 1.68 -4.30 11.71
C PHE A 42 0.40 -3.48 11.67
N ARG A 43 -0.69 -4.04 12.14
CA ARG A 43 -1.98 -3.35 12.26
C ARG A 43 -1.91 -2.23 13.28
N PRO A 44 -2.68 -1.15 13.11
CA PRO A 44 -3.61 -0.93 12.01
C PRO A 44 -2.94 -0.33 10.78
N TRP A 45 -3.52 -0.61 9.63
CA TRP A 45 -3.07 -0.08 8.34
C TRP A 45 -3.99 1.04 7.88
N GLU A 46 -3.43 2.06 7.29
CA GLU A 46 -4.17 3.15 6.67
C GLU A 46 -3.94 3.14 5.17
N MET A 47 -5.00 3.40 4.40
CA MET A 47 -4.89 3.49 2.96
C MET A 47 -4.39 4.87 2.59
N VAL A 48 -3.23 4.93 1.93
CA VAL A 48 -2.60 6.21 1.60
C VAL A 48 -2.58 6.50 0.11
N TYR A 49 -2.81 5.49 -0.74
CA TYR A 49 -2.74 5.68 -2.18
C TYR A 49 -3.45 4.55 -2.91
N GLY A 50 -4.07 4.86 -4.06
CA GLY A 50 -4.68 3.86 -4.93
C GLY A 50 -4.73 4.33 -6.37
N GLU A 51 -4.57 3.39 -7.30
CA GLU A 51 -4.72 3.60 -8.74
C GLU A 51 -5.67 2.54 -9.28
N TYR A 52 -6.54 2.95 -10.20
CA TYR A 52 -7.59 2.08 -10.72
C TYR A 52 -7.29 1.68 -12.16
N TYR A 53 -7.51 0.41 -12.48
CA TYR A 53 -7.25 -0.15 -13.80
C TYR A 53 -8.41 -1.05 -14.22
N GLU A 54 -8.68 -1.06 -15.52
CA GLU A 54 -9.70 -1.94 -16.09
C GLU A 54 -9.15 -3.36 -16.30
N LEU A 55 -7.83 -3.49 -16.47
CA LEU A 55 -7.18 -4.79 -16.68
C LEU A 55 -6.32 -5.14 -15.48
N ARG A 56 -6.46 -6.38 -15.00
CA ARG A 56 -5.66 -6.87 -13.87
C ARG A 56 -4.17 -6.84 -14.20
N ALA A 57 -3.81 -7.14 -15.46
CA ALA A 57 -2.41 -7.13 -15.86
C ALA A 57 -1.75 -5.76 -15.61
N ASP A 58 -2.48 -4.69 -15.87
CA ASP A 58 -1.95 -3.33 -15.66
C ASP A 58 -1.82 -3.02 -14.17
N ALA A 59 -2.79 -3.43 -13.36
CA ALA A 59 -2.71 -3.25 -11.92
C ALA A 59 -1.53 -4.02 -11.33
N LYS A 60 -1.32 -5.26 -11.78
CA LYS A 60 -0.19 -6.07 -11.31
C LYS A 60 1.15 -5.52 -11.76
N LYS A 61 1.22 -4.97 -12.96
CA LYS A 61 2.44 -4.32 -13.45
C LYS A 61 2.79 -3.13 -12.57
N ARG A 62 1.80 -2.33 -12.22
CA ARG A 62 2.02 -1.17 -11.35
C ARG A 62 2.44 -1.60 -9.94
N GLU A 63 1.83 -2.67 -9.43
CA GLU A 63 2.22 -3.23 -8.14
C GLU A 63 3.71 -3.56 -8.11
N ARG A 64 4.21 -4.24 -9.16
CA ARG A 64 5.62 -4.58 -9.25
C ARG A 64 6.51 -3.34 -9.31
N GLN A 65 6.09 -2.32 -10.07
CA GLN A 65 6.84 -1.06 -10.15
C GLN A 65 6.95 -0.38 -8.79
N LEU A 66 5.84 -0.36 -8.04
CA LEU A 66 5.81 0.30 -6.73
C LEU A 66 6.61 -0.48 -5.68
N LYS A 67 6.81 -1.77 -5.86
CA LYS A 67 7.65 -2.59 -4.97
C LYS A 67 9.13 -2.43 -5.25
N GLY A 68 9.51 -1.89 -6.40
CA GLY A 68 10.92 -1.65 -6.74
C GLY A 68 11.47 -0.43 -6.02
N GLY A 69 12.79 -0.23 -6.11
CA GLY A 69 13.48 0.83 -5.36
C GLY A 69 12.94 2.24 -5.62
N LYS A 70 12.76 2.60 -6.89
CA LYS A 70 12.22 3.91 -7.25
C LYS A 70 10.77 4.06 -6.83
N GLY A 71 9.98 3.01 -6.95
CA GLY A 71 8.59 3.03 -6.52
C GLY A 71 8.46 3.19 -5.02
N ARG A 72 9.27 2.49 -4.25
CA ARG A 72 9.27 2.60 -2.79
C ARG A 72 9.70 4.00 -2.35
N ALA A 73 10.71 4.57 -2.98
CA ALA A 73 11.14 5.94 -2.67
C ALA A 73 10.02 6.94 -2.93
N TRP A 74 9.30 6.78 -4.03
CA TRP A 74 8.15 7.62 -4.37
C TRP A 74 7.04 7.49 -3.33
N ILE A 75 6.74 6.25 -2.90
CA ILE A 75 5.74 5.99 -1.85
C ILE A 75 6.12 6.72 -0.56
N TRP A 76 7.36 6.58 -0.12
CA TRP A 76 7.80 7.21 1.12
C TRP A 76 7.79 8.74 1.02
N SER A 77 8.06 9.29 -0.16
CA SER A 77 7.93 10.72 -0.39
C SER A 77 6.49 11.19 -0.14
N LYS A 78 5.51 10.43 -0.62
CA LYS A 78 4.10 10.74 -0.37
C LYS A 78 3.73 10.60 1.10
N ILE A 79 4.21 9.55 1.75
CA ILE A 79 3.93 9.30 3.16
C ILE A 79 4.53 10.41 4.02
N ASN A 80 5.74 10.84 3.74
CA ASN A 80 6.37 11.94 4.47
C ASN A 80 5.57 13.23 4.36
N SER A 81 4.93 13.45 3.22
CA SER A 81 4.07 14.61 3.03
C SER A 81 2.77 14.51 3.86
N GLN A 82 2.18 13.31 3.96
CA GLN A 82 0.94 13.09 4.70
C GLN A 82 1.18 12.88 6.19
N TYR A 83 2.32 12.33 6.56
CA TYR A 83 2.67 11.97 7.93
C TYR A 83 4.07 12.52 8.24
N PRO A 84 4.19 13.83 8.52
CA PRO A 84 5.52 14.43 8.75
C PRO A 84 6.31 13.75 9.86
N GLU A 85 5.62 13.15 10.84
CA GLU A 85 6.25 12.45 11.95
C GLU A 85 6.70 11.03 11.60
N SER A 86 6.60 10.60 10.34
CA SER A 86 7.00 9.24 9.95
C SER A 86 8.48 8.97 10.26
N GLY A 87 9.30 10.01 10.27
CA GLY A 87 10.71 9.88 10.58
C GLY A 87 11.52 9.20 9.49
N PHE A 88 10.92 8.89 8.35
CA PHE A 88 11.64 8.29 7.24
C PHE A 88 12.21 9.37 6.35
N ILE A 89 13.50 9.27 6.08
CA ILE A 89 14.18 10.18 5.14
C ILE A 89 14.46 9.37 3.88
N SER A 90 13.76 9.75 2.80
CA SER A 90 13.97 9.13 1.50
C SER A 90 15.28 9.66 0.92
N ALA A 91 16.14 8.74 0.58
CA ALA A 91 17.39 9.11 -0.07
C ALA A 91 17.14 9.43 -1.54
#